data_fb03a0fb656ed14c547a76a2891247a7
#
_entry.id   fb03a0fb656ed14c547a76a2891247a7
#
_cell.length_a   1.000
_cell.length_b   1.000
_cell.length_c   1.000
_cell.angle_alpha   90.00
_cell.angle_beta   90.00
_cell.angle_gamma   90.00
#
_symmetry.space_group_name_H-M   'P 1'
#
loop_
_entity.id
_entity.type
_entity.pdbx_description
1 polymer ?
#
loop_
_entity_poly.entity_id
_entity_poly.type
_entity_poly.pdbx_seq_one_letter_code
_entity_poly.pdbx_strand_id
1 'polypeptide(L)'
;MEMASAFTLNVRLDNIAIITIDVPGEKMNTLKVEFASQVRAIIKQLRENKELRGVVFVSAKPDNFIAGADIKMIGNCKTAQEAEVLARQGQQLMAEIHALPIPVIAAIHGACLGGGLELALACHGRVCTDAPKTVLGLPEVQLGLLPGSGGTQRLPRLIGVSTAL
;
A
#
# COMPACT_ATOMS: atom_id res chain seq x y z
N MET A 1 -26.04 -0.03 1.94
CA MET A 1 -25.28 1.18 1.66
C MET A 1 -23.95 0.73 1.08
N GLU A 2 -23.70 1.03 -0.19
CA GLU A 2 -22.44 0.74 -0.85
C GLU A 2 -21.35 1.60 -0.17
N MET A 3 -20.32 0.97 0.37
CA MET A 3 -19.22 1.74 0.99
C MET A 3 -18.50 2.50 -0.11
N ALA A 4 -18.30 3.79 0.07
CA ALA A 4 -17.55 4.61 -0.88
C ALA A 4 -16.14 4.02 -1.04
N SER A 5 -15.71 3.84 -2.29
CA SER A 5 -14.41 3.24 -2.60
C SER A 5 -13.26 4.15 -2.14
N ALA A 6 -12.29 3.56 -1.44
CA ALA A 6 -11.04 4.24 -1.08
C ALA A 6 -10.01 4.24 -2.22
N PHE A 7 -10.26 3.44 -3.27
CA PHE A 7 -9.38 3.33 -4.43
C PHE A 7 -10.19 3.57 -5.70
N THR A 8 -9.70 4.45 -6.55
CA THR A 8 -10.28 4.70 -7.86
C THR A 8 -9.26 4.41 -8.95
N LEU A 9 -9.71 3.78 -10.02
CA LEU A 9 -8.89 3.48 -11.20
C LEU A 9 -9.29 4.40 -12.35
N ASN A 10 -8.31 5.08 -12.93
CA ASN A 10 -8.45 5.86 -14.14
C ASN A 10 -7.36 5.45 -15.14
N VAL A 11 -7.74 5.13 -16.36
CA VAL A 11 -6.78 4.82 -17.43
C VAL A 11 -6.66 6.06 -18.34
N ARG A 12 -5.44 6.57 -18.45
CA ARG A 12 -5.10 7.72 -19.29
C ARG A 12 -5.05 7.33 -20.76
N LEU A 13 -5.07 8.33 -21.64
CA LEU A 13 -4.97 8.15 -23.10
C LEU A 13 -3.66 7.50 -23.55
N ASP A 14 -2.60 7.60 -22.73
CA ASP A 14 -1.30 6.96 -22.97
C ASP A 14 -1.19 5.54 -22.42
N ASN A 15 -2.33 4.94 -22.03
CA ASN A 15 -2.45 3.59 -21.45
C ASN A 15 -1.72 3.42 -20.11
N ILE A 16 -1.55 4.51 -19.35
CA ILE A 16 -1.10 4.45 -17.95
C ILE A 16 -2.31 4.44 -17.03
N ALA A 17 -2.39 3.42 -16.18
CA ALA A 17 -3.41 3.31 -15.15
C ALA A 17 -3.00 4.11 -13.90
N ILE A 18 -3.85 5.01 -13.45
CA ILE A 18 -3.65 5.75 -12.19
C ILE A 18 -4.61 5.18 -11.15
N ILE A 19 -4.07 4.66 -10.07
CA ILE A 19 -4.82 4.23 -8.90
C ILE A 19 -4.71 5.32 -7.85
N THR A 20 -5.79 6.05 -7.65
CA THR A 20 -5.85 7.12 -6.65
C THR A 20 -6.37 6.55 -5.33
N ILE A 21 -5.65 6.84 -4.25
CA ILE A 21 -5.98 6.43 -2.88
C ILE A 21 -6.59 7.63 -2.16
N ASP A 22 -7.85 7.49 -1.75
CA ASP A 22 -8.58 8.52 -1.00
C ASP A 22 -9.59 7.89 -0.06
N VAL A 23 -9.20 7.67 1.19
CA VAL A 23 -10.11 7.11 2.20
C VAL A 23 -11.18 8.14 2.52
N PRO A 24 -12.46 7.86 2.22
CA PRO A 24 -13.53 8.82 2.38
C PRO A 24 -13.72 9.24 3.84
N GLY A 25 -13.89 10.55 4.07
CA GLY A 25 -14.15 11.11 5.40
C GLY A 25 -12.96 11.11 6.35
N GLU A 26 -11.79 10.59 5.95
CA GLU A 26 -10.58 10.58 6.77
C GLU A 26 -9.57 11.63 6.30
N LYS A 27 -8.85 12.19 7.26
CA LYS A 27 -7.80 13.18 7.00
C LYS A 27 -6.56 12.54 6.36
N MET A 28 -6.32 11.27 6.65
CA MET A 28 -5.19 10.49 6.15
C MET A 28 -5.66 9.17 5.55
N ASN A 29 -4.92 8.63 4.60
CA ASN A 29 -5.12 7.28 4.14
C ASN A 29 -4.54 6.29 5.15
N THR A 30 -5.36 5.35 5.61
CA THR A 30 -4.94 4.18 6.39
C THR A 30 -5.46 2.92 5.70
N LEU A 31 -4.71 1.82 5.78
CA LEU A 31 -5.14 0.56 5.18
C LEU A 31 -6.09 -0.19 6.11
N LYS A 32 -7.25 -0.59 5.57
CA LYS A 32 -8.27 -1.37 6.25
C LYS A 32 -8.47 -2.73 5.57
N VAL A 33 -8.99 -3.71 6.31
CA VAL A 33 -9.23 -5.07 5.77
C VAL A 33 -10.12 -5.05 4.54
N GLU A 34 -11.19 -4.28 4.59
CA GLU A 34 -12.16 -4.16 3.49
C GLU A 34 -11.55 -3.64 2.19
N PHE A 35 -10.40 -2.94 2.24
CA PHE A 35 -9.74 -2.42 1.06
C PHE A 35 -9.06 -3.50 0.21
N ALA A 36 -8.77 -4.65 0.81
CA ALA A 36 -8.17 -5.76 0.06
C ALA A 36 -9.05 -6.23 -1.10
N SER A 37 -10.37 -6.26 -0.92
CA SER A 37 -11.32 -6.61 -1.97
C SER A 37 -11.35 -5.58 -3.10
N GLN A 38 -11.29 -4.28 -2.76
CA GLN A 38 -11.24 -3.18 -3.73
C GLN A 38 -9.97 -3.25 -4.58
N VAL A 39 -8.81 -3.43 -3.94
CA VAL A 39 -7.53 -3.54 -4.64
C VAL A 39 -7.49 -4.80 -5.53
N ARG A 40 -8.02 -5.94 -5.08
CA ARG A 40 -8.10 -7.15 -5.91
C ARG A 40 -9.02 -6.97 -7.12
N ALA A 41 -10.14 -6.27 -6.97
CA ALA A 41 -11.00 -5.94 -8.11
C ALA A 41 -10.25 -5.08 -9.15
N ILE A 42 -9.46 -4.12 -8.69
CA ILE A 42 -8.59 -3.32 -9.56
C ILE A 42 -7.50 -4.19 -10.22
N ILE A 43 -6.80 -5.02 -9.47
CA ILE A 43 -5.78 -5.94 -10.01
C ILE A 43 -6.35 -6.82 -11.11
N LYS A 44 -7.59 -7.30 -10.95
CA LYS A 44 -8.28 -8.08 -11.98
C LYS A 44 -8.46 -7.24 -13.26
N GLN A 45 -8.97 -6.02 -13.16
CA GLN A 45 -9.14 -5.11 -14.31
C GLN A 45 -7.80 -4.82 -14.99
N LEU A 46 -6.72 -4.59 -14.22
CA LEU A 46 -5.38 -4.35 -14.77
C LEU A 46 -4.86 -5.57 -15.55
N ARG A 47 -5.12 -6.79 -15.09
CA ARG A 47 -4.70 -8.03 -15.78
C ARG A 47 -5.51 -8.29 -17.07
N GLU A 48 -6.77 -7.88 -17.11
CA GLU A 48 -7.66 -8.03 -18.26
C GLU A 48 -7.34 -7.04 -19.38
N ASN A 49 -6.88 -5.83 -19.04
CA ASN A 49 -6.53 -4.81 -20.03
C ASN A 49 -5.08 -4.99 -20.53
N LYS A 50 -4.94 -5.60 -21.71
CA LYS A 50 -3.65 -5.91 -22.33
C LYS A 50 -2.93 -4.72 -22.97
N GLU A 51 -3.62 -3.57 -23.09
CA GLU A 51 -3.03 -2.36 -23.64
C GLU A 51 -2.29 -1.51 -22.60
N LEU A 52 -2.46 -1.83 -21.30
CA LEU A 52 -1.80 -1.10 -20.24
C LEU A 52 -0.28 -1.21 -20.33
N ARG A 53 0.37 -0.06 -20.21
CA ARG A 53 1.83 0.09 -20.23
C ARG A 53 2.45 0.23 -18.85
N GLY A 54 1.65 0.59 -17.86
CA GLY A 54 2.10 0.74 -16.48
C GLY A 54 0.98 1.19 -15.55
N VAL A 55 1.27 1.13 -14.26
CA VAL A 55 0.35 1.51 -13.17
C VAL A 55 1.06 2.46 -12.23
N VAL A 56 0.37 3.49 -11.78
CA VAL A 56 0.88 4.43 -10.77
C VAL A 56 -0.10 4.51 -9.62
N PHE A 57 0.36 4.23 -8.40
CA PHE A 57 -0.36 4.54 -7.17
C PHE A 57 -0.05 5.97 -6.75
N VAL A 58 -1.09 6.76 -6.52
CA VAL A 58 -1.01 8.14 -6.00
C VAL A 58 -1.99 8.33 -4.84
N SER A 59 -1.73 9.28 -3.97
CA SER A 59 -2.69 9.69 -2.94
C SER A 59 -3.38 10.99 -3.34
N ALA A 60 -4.68 11.12 -3.03
CA ALA A 60 -5.40 12.38 -3.13
C ALA A 60 -5.29 13.24 -1.85
N LYS A 61 -4.70 12.72 -0.77
CA LYS A 61 -4.50 13.49 0.46
C LYS A 61 -3.29 14.42 0.30
N PRO A 62 -3.32 15.65 0.86
CA PRO A 62 -2.28 16.66 0.60
C PRO A 62 -0.91 16.33 1.21
N ASP A 63 -0.88 15.65 2.37
CA ASP A 63 0.35 15.46 3.17
C ASP A 63 0.59 13.97 3.52
N ASN A 64 -0.03 13.06 2.79
CA ASN A 64 0.00 11.64 3.16
C ASN A 64 -0.16 10.75 1.92
N PHE A 65 0.76 9.80 1.75
CA PHE A 65 0.56 8.70 0.82
C PHE A 65 -0.33 7.64 1.48
N ILE A 66 0.20 6.95 2.49
CA ILE A 66 -0.55 6.04 3.38
C ILE A 66 0.16 6.04 4.73
N ALA A 67 -0.55 6.36 5.81
CA ALA A 67 -0.01 6.47 7.18
C ALA A 67 0.03 5.14 7.95
N GLY A 68 -0.04 4.01 7.26
CA GLY A 68 0.00 2.68 7.88
C GLY A 68 -1.33 1.94 7.82
N ALA A 69 -1.41 0.82 8.54
CA ALA A 69 -2.65 0.09 8.75
C ALA A 69 -3.52 0.76 9.82
N ASP A 70 -4.83 0.55 9.77
CA ASP A 70 -5.72 0.97 10.86
C ASP A 70 -5.39 0.18 12.13
N ILE A 71 -4.89 0.90 13.15
CA ILE A 71 -4.48 0.32 14.44
C ILE A 71 -5.65 -0.38 15.14
N LYS A 72 -6.88 0.13 14.97
CA LYS A 72 -8.09 -0.50 15.56
C LYS A 72 -8.32 -1.88 14.96
N MET A 73 -8.06 -2.05 13.68
CA MET A 73 -8.16 -3.35 13.00
C MET A 73 -7.21 -4.38 13.65
N ILE A 74 -5.97 -3.99 13.91
CA ILE A 74 -4.98 -4.86 14.56
C ILE A 74 -5.36 -5.12 16.02
N GLY A 75 -5.78 -4.09 16.75
CA GLY A 75 -6.19 -4.19 18.15
C GLY A 75 -7.46 -5.03 18.38
N ASN A 76 -8.25 -5.26 17.35
CA ASN A 76 -9.45 -6.12 17.42
C ASN A 76 -9.11 -7.61 17.32
N CYS A 77 -7.90 -8.00 16.92
CA CYS A 77 -7.47 -9.39 16.94
C CYS A 77 -7.39 -9.90 18.38
N LYS A 78 -8.17 -10.94 18.69
CA LYS A 78 -8.25 -11.55 20.03
C LYS A 78 -7.31 -12.73 20.21
N THR A 79 -6.82 -13.29 19.11
CA THR A 79 -5.97 -14.47 19.11
C THR A 79 -4.77 -14.27 18.15
N ALA A 80 -3.68 -14.99 18.41
CA ALA A 80 -2.53 -15.02 17.51
C ALA A 80 -2.92 -15.51 16.10
N GLN A 81 -3.87 -16.43 16.01
CA GLN A 81 -4.39 -16.97 14.75
C GLN A 81 -5.06 -15.88 13.90
N GLU A 82 -5.88 -15.02 14.52
CA GLU A 82 -6.53 -13.90 13.81
C GLU A 82 -5.49 -12.90 13.29
N ALA A 83 -4.49 -12.59 14.10
CA ALA A 83 -3.39 -11.72 13.69
C ALA A 83 -2.56 -12.33 12.53
N GLU A 84 -2.30 -13.64 12.58
CA GLU A 84 -1.62 -14.37 11.51
C GLU A 84 -2.42 -14.33 10.20
N VAL A 85 -3.73 -14.59 10.25
CA VAL A 85 -4.60 -14.52 9.07
C VAL A 85 -4.56 -13.13 8.45
N LEU A 86 -4.65 -12.09 9.28
CA LEU A 86 -4.58 -10.70 8.83
C LEU A 86 -3.23 -10.40 8.12
N ALA A 87 -2.12 -10.80 8.72
CA ALA A 87 -0.79 -10.61 8.15
C ALA A 87 -0.63 -11.36 6.82
N ARG A 88 -1.08 -12.63 6.74
CA ARG A 88 -1.05 -13.44 5.51
C ARG A 88 -1.87 -12.80 4.37
N GLN A 89 -3.04 -12.25 4.68
CA GLN A 89 -3.86 -11.53 3.69
C GLN A 89 -3.14 -10.30 3.15
N GLY A 90 -2.47 -9.53 4.01
CA GLY A 90 -1.63 -8.41 3.61
C GLY A 90 -0.46 -8.85 2.72
N GLN A 91 0.28 -9.88 3.13
CA GLN A 91 1.41 -10.44 2.35
C GLN A 91 0.97 -10.91 0.97
N GLN A 92 -0.17 -11.60 0.90
CA GLN A 92 -0.73 -12.08 -0.36
C GLN A 92 -1.09 -10.92 -1.29
N LEU A 93 -1.76 -9.88 -0.77
CA LEU A 93 -2.11 -8.70 -1.57
C LEU A 93 -0.85 -8.00 -2.13
N MET A 94 0.19 -7.83 -1.30
CA MET A 94 1.46 -7.26 -1.73
C MET A 94 2.15 -8.13 -2.79
N ALA A 95 2.05 -9.46 -2.69
CA ALA A 95 2.56 -10.38 -3.69
C ALA A 95 1.77 -10.30 -5.01
N GLU A 96 0.44 -10.14 -4.95
CA GLU A 96 -0.43 -9.96 -6.12
C GLU A 96 -0.09 -8.67 -6.90
N ILE A 97 0.21 -7.57 -6.18
CA ILE A 97 0.68 -6.30 -6.78
C ILE A 97 2.04 -6.51 -7.45
N HIS A 98 2.98 -7.12 -6.74
CA HIS A 98 4.33 -7.37 -7.26
C HIS A 98 4.34 -8.30 -8.48
N ALA A 99 3.39 -9.22 -8.59
CA ALA A 99 3.26 -10.16 -9.68
C ALA A 99 2.52 -9.61 -10.92
N LEU A 100 2.20 -8.32 -10.95
CA LEU A 100 1.63 -7.71 -12.15
C LEU A 100 2.67 -7.70 -13.27
N PRO A 101 2.30 -8.08 -14.51
CA PRO A 101 3.26 -8.22 -15.63
C PRO A 101 3.65 -6.87 -16.28
N ILE A 102 3.21 -5.76 -15.70
CA ILE A 102 3.48 -4.39 -16.16
C ILE A 102 4.11 -3.59 -15.03
N PRO A 103 4.92 -2.54 -15.32
CA PRO A 103 5.52 -1.69 -14.30
C PRO A 103 4.47 -1.08 -13.37
N VAL A 104 4.70 -1.20 -12.06
CA VAL A 104 3.87 -0.59 -11.01
C VAL A 104 4.75 0.36 -10.22
N ILE A 105 4.37 1.63 -10.15
CA ILE A 105 5.12 2.69 -9.50
C ILE A 105 4.30 3.27 -8.34
N ALA A 106 4.92 3.44 -7.19
CA ALA A 106 4.38 4.26 -6.10
C ALA A 106 4.90 5.69 -6.23
N ALA A 107 4.00 6.65 -6.45
CA ALA A 107 4.31 8.08 -6.45
C ALA A 107 3.98 8.64 -5.06
N ILE A 108 5.02 8.85 -4.26
CA ILE A 108 4.91 9.09 -2.82
C ILE A 108 5.09 10.57 -2.53
N HIS A 109 4.18 11.13 -1.74
CA HIS A 109 4.34 12.42 -1.08
C HIS A 109 3.80 12.33 0.36
N GLY A 110 4.39 13.11 1.27
CA GLY A 110 4.02 13.09 2.67
C GLY A 110 4.31 11.74 3.34
N ALA A 111 3.55 11.40 4.37
CA ALA A 111 3.78 10.21 5.17
C ALA A 111 3.49 8.91 4.40
N CYS A 112 4.48 8.01 4.36
CA CYS A 112 4.41 6.67 3.79
C CYS A 112 4.97 5.68 4.82
N LEU A 113 4.12 5.24 5.75
CA LEU A 113 4.53 4.54 6.95
C LEU A 113 3.91 3.15 7.03
N GLY A 114 4.58 2.22 7.71
CA GLY A 114 4.07 0.89 8.00
C GLY A 114 3.55 0.17 6.76
N GLY A 115 2.30 -0.30 6.79
CA GLY A 115 1.65 -0.94 5.64
C GLY A 115 1.65 -0.09 4.37
N GLY A 116 1.71 1.23 4.47
CA GLY A 116 1.88 2.14 3.32
C GLY A 116 3.23 1.99 2.65
N LEU A 117 4.30 1.89 3.44
CA LEU A 117 5.63 1.58 2.92
C LEU A 117 5.69 0.15 2.39
N GLU A 118 5.02 -0.81 3.04
CA GLU A 118 4.96 -2.19 2.56
C GLU A 118 4.29 -2.29 1.18
N LEU A 119 3.23 -1.51 0.92
CA LEU A 119 2.61 -1.39 -0.40
C LEU A 119 3.60 -0.76 -1.40
N ALA A 120 4.26 0.33 -1.04
CA ALA A 120 5.24 0.97 -1.89
C ALA A 120 6.43 0.04 -2.21
N LEU A 121 6.87 -0.78 -1.25
CA LEU A 121 7.91 -1.80 -1.44
C LEU A 121 7.45 -2.97 -2.33
N ALA A 122 6.16 -3.25 -2.39
CA ALA A 122 5.59 -4.26 -3.28
C ALA A 122 5.52 -3.77 -4.74
N CYS A 123 5.49 -2.45 -4.96
CA CYS A 123 5.58 -1.86 -6.30
C CYS A 123 6.98 -2.10 -6.91
N HIS A 124 7.06 -2.12 -8.25
CA HIS A 124 8.32 -2.31 -8.97
C HIS A 124 9.27 -1.11 -8.82
N GLY A 125 8.70 0.10 -8.72
CA GLY A 125 9.47 1.32 -8.52
C GLY A 125 8.78 2.29 -7.56
N ARG A 126 9.55 3.26 -7.07
CA ARG A 126 9.09 4.33 -6.16
C ARG A 126 9.69 5.65 -6.61
N VAL A 127 8.87 6.70 -6.60
CA VAL A 127 9.27 8.09 -6.78
C VAL A 127 8.75 8.87 -5.58
N CYS A 128 9.60 9.65 -4.94
CA CYS A 128 9.24 10.43 -3.76
C CYS A 128 9.45 11.91 -4.02
N THR A 129 8.64 12.76 -3.40
CA THR A 129 8.97 14.18 -3.30
C THR A 129 10.09 14.37 -2.27
N ASP A 130 10.87 15.42 -2.41
CA ASP A 130 11.91 15.87 -1.48
C ASP A 130 11.38 16.81 -0.37
N ALA A 131 10.07 16.95 -0.28
CA ALA A 131 9.42 17.78 0.72
C ALA A 131 9.71 17.27 2.15
N PRO A 132 9.94 18.15 3.14
CA PRO A 132 10.27 17.75 4.52
C PRO A 132 9.21 16.87 5.19
N LYS A 133 7.97 16.92 4.71
CA LYS A 133 6.87 16.07 5.19
C LYS A 133 6.88 14.65 4.59
N THR A 134 7.70 14.41 3.56
CA THR A 134 7.79 13.09 2.94
C THR A 134 8.74 12.24 3.76
N VAL A 135 8.14 11.34 4.54
CA VAL A 135 8.84 10.42 5.43
C VAL A 135 8.40 8.99 5.15
N LEU A 136 9.39 8.11 5.04
CA LEU A 136 9.19 6.69 4.80
C LEU A 136 9.74 5.90 5.99
N GLY A 137 9.00 4.92 6.49
CA GLY A 137 9.47 4.11 7.60
C GLY A 137 8.54 2.97 7.97
N LEU A 138 9.06 2.05 8.78
CA LEU A 138 8.33 0.94 9.38
C LEU A 138 8.31 1.13 10.91
N PRO A 139 7.41 1.97 11.45
CA PRO A 139 7.41 2.34 12.87
C PRO A 139 6.68 1.32 13.77
N GLU A 140 6.36 0.13 13.27
CA GLU A 140 5.55 -0.88 13.95
C GLU A 140 6.11 -1.25 15.34
N VAL A 141 7.43 -1.22 15.51
CA VAL A 141 8.09 -1.51 16.80
C VAL A 141 7.65 -0.55 17.90
N GLN A 142 7.29 0.70 17.56
CA GLN A 142 6.78 1.67 18.53
C GLN A 142 5.40 1.28 19.11
N LEU A 143 4.71 0.36 18.44
CA LEU A 143 3.44 -0.22 18.86
C LEU A 143 3.60 -1.65 19.43
N GLY A 144 4.84 -2.13 19.60
CA GLY A 144 5.11 -3.52 20.00
C GLY A 144 4.78 -4.54 18.90
N LEU A 145 4.78 -4.13 17.64
CA LEU A 145 4.44 -4.96 16.49
C LEU A 145 5.66 -5.14 15.56
N LEU A 146 5.52 -6.05 14.62
CA LEU A 146 6.42 -6.22 13.48
C LEU A 146 5.68 -5.87 12.19
N PRO A 147 6.38 -5.37 11.12
CA PRO A 147 5.78 -5.18 9.81
C PRO A 147 5.21 -6.48 9.28
N GLY A 148 3.87 -6.53 9.09
CA GLY A 148 3.13 -7.77 8.83
C GLY A 148 2.97 -8.14 7.36
N SER A 149 3.09 -7.17 6.43
CA SER A 149 2.78 -7.36 5.01
C SER A 149 4.03 -7.53 4.11
N GLY A 150 5.17 -7.84 4.71
CA GLY A 150 6.41 -8.18 4.03
C GLY A 150 7.49 -7.11 4.07
N GLY A 151 7.33 -6.06 4.87
CA GLY A 151 8.33 -5.00 5.09
C GLY A 151 9.65 -5.54 5.57
N THR A 152 9.65 -6.46 6.55
CA THR A 152 10.83 -7.14 7.07
C THR A 152 11.60 -7.95 6.01
N GLN A 153 11.00 -8.24 4.88
CA GLN A 153 11.62 -8.99 3.80
C GLN A 153 12.07 -8.10 2.64
N ARG A 154 11.25 -7.11 2.27
CA ARG A 154 11.52 -6.27 1.11
C ARG A 154 12.49 -5.13 1.42
N LEU A 155 12.33 -4.48 2.56
CA LEU A 155 13.17 -3.32 2.91
C LEU A 155 14.65 -3.70 3.01
N PRO A 156 15.07 -4.71 3.80
CA PRO A 156 16.49 -5.06 3.91
C PRO A 156 17.09 -5.57 2.60
N ARG A 157 16.30 -6.15 1.70
CA ARG A 157 16.78 -6.52 0.36
C ARG A 157 17.03 -5.32 -0.55
N LEU A 158 16.33 -4.22 -0.29
CA LEU A 158 16.45 -2.99 -1.08
C LEU A 158 17.62 -2.12 -0.61
N ILE A 159 17.78 -1.93 0.71
CA ILE A 159 18.72 -0.94 1.28
C ILE A 159 19.81 -1.56 2.17
N GLY A 160 19.85 -2.88 2.29
CA GLY A 160 20.74 -3.60 3.22
C GLY A 160 20.18 -3.69 4.63
N VAL A 161 20.62 -4.71 5.38
CA VAL A 161 20.13 -5.00 6.74
C VAL A 161 20.45 -3.85 7.70
N SER A 162 21.69 -3.36 7.69
CA SER A 162 22.13 -2.30 8.60
C SER A 162 21.36 -0.99 8.47
N THR A 163 20.86 -0.68 7.27
CA THR A 163 20.10 0.54 7.01
C THR A 163 18.60 0.32 7.29
N ALA A 164 18.15 -0.92 7.26
CA ALA A 164 16.75 -1.29 7.46
C ALA A 164 16.38 -1.47 8.94
N LEU A 165 17.35 -1.58 9.84
CA LEU A 165 17.20 -1.68 11.29
C LEU A 165 17.23 -0.31 11.97
#